data_8e6eed356fba1bc2b8943aac467bc640
#
_entry.id   8e6eed356fba1bc2b8943aac467bc640
#
_cell.length_a   1.000
_cell.length_b   1.000
_cell.length_c   1.000
_cell.angle_alpha   90.00
_cell.angle_beta   90.00
_cell.angle_gamma   90.00
#
_symmetry.space_group_name_H-M   'P 1'
#
loop_
_entity.id
_entity.type
_entity.pdbx_description
1 polymer ?
#
loop_
_entity_poly.entity_id
_entity_poly.type
_entity_poly.pdbx_seq_one_letter_code
_entity_poly.pdbx_strand_id
1 'polypeptide(L)'
;MDGPMEAEFDTVADWTARVAADLGPEYYIPAACRGSGQPAILDWLLEHLEPRPGELMIDVGAGMGGPAAYAARRTGVQPLLAEPEPGACRAAARLFGAPVVQTDATALPFGPATADLAWCLGVLCTAPGSAAQRAMLGQLRRVIRPGGRIGLLVYLAATVELDDPPQGNHFPSSGQLHDFIGLAGLEAVEVAGFHDVVQPPPDWVGRVEAVERELHRRYGQTPELTTADQQSSLFGRLLSSGQLIAQVIVLRVAAAG
;
A
#
# COMPACT_ATOMS: atom_id res chain seq x y z
N MET A 1 0.44 -25.16 -0.27
CA MET A 1 0.91 -24.49 -1.50
C MET A 1 0.59 -23.03 -1.30
N ASP A 2 1.65 -22.27 -1.24
CA ASP A 2 1.60 -20.85 -0.99
C ASP A 2 0.88 -20.16 -2.16
N GLY A 3 -0.03 -19.24 -1.87
CA GLY A 3 -0.80 -18.55 -2.91
C GLY A 3 0.07 -17.53 -3.67
N PRO A 4 -0.39 -17.02 -4.85
CA PRO A 4 0.36 -16.04 -5.63
C PRO A 4 0.71 -14.76 -4.85
N MET A 5 -0.15 -14.33 -3.95
CA MET A 5 0.09 -13.16 -3.08
C MET A 5 1.22 -13.43 -2.07
N GLU A 6 1.27 -14.63 -1.47
CA GLU A 6 2.34 -15.02 -0.57
C GLU A 6 3.69 -15.07 -1.31
N ALA A 7 3.73 -15.61 -2.53
CA ALA A 7 4.94 -15.59 -3.35
C ALA A 7 5.46 -14.16 -3.56
N GLU A 8 4.59 -13.22 -3.88
CA GLU A 8 4.95 -11.81 -4.15
C GLU A 8 5.33 -11.05 -2.88
N PHE A 9 4.47 -11.08 -1.87
CA PHE A 9 4.62 -10.20 -0.69
C PHE A 9 5.47 -10.80 0.44
N ASP A 10 5.72 -12.11 0.45
CA ASP A 10 6.68 -12.75 1.35
C ASP A 10 8.04 -12.94 0.68
N THR A 11 8.12 -13.89 -0.26
CA THR A 11 9.40 -14.33 -0.83
C THR A 11 10.07 -13.28 -1.71
N VAL A 12 9.34 -12.71 -2.67
CA VAL A 12 9.89 -11.71 -3.60
C VAL A 12 10.19 -10.41 -2.88
N ALA A 13 9.43 -10.04 -1.84
CA ALA A 13 9.72 -8.88 -1.00
C ALA A 13 11.07 -9.01 -0.28
N ASP A 14 11.38 -10.17 0.34
CA ASP A 14 12.69 -10.39 0.99
C ASP A 14 13.84 -10.36 -0.02
N TRP A 15 13.67 -10.95 -1.21
CA TRP A 15 14.67 -10.90 -2.27
C TRP A 15 14.90 -9.48 -2.77
N THR A 16 13.83 -8.72 -2.99
CA THR A 16 13.91 -7.31 -3.41
C THR A 16 14.67 -6.47 -2.39
N ALA A 17 14.41 -6.69 -1.09
CA ALA A 17 15.15 -6.00 -0.04
C ALA A 17 16.64 -6.35 -0.01
N ARG A 18 17.00 -7.60 -0.28
CA ARG A 18 18.42 -8.01 -0.39
C ARG A 18 19.10 -7.32 -1.58
N VAL A 19 18.44 -7.33 -2.73
CA VAL A 19 18.95 -6.66 -3.94
C VAL A 19 19.13 -5.17 -3.69
N ALA A 20 18.13 -4.49 -3.12
CA ALA A 20 18.23 -3.08 -2.81
C ALA A 20 19.36 -2.77 -1.81
N ALA A 21 19.54 -3.63 -0.78
CA ALA A 21 20.61 -3.49 0.18
C ALA A 21 22.00 -3.58 -0.45
N ASP A 22 22.19 -4.47 -1.43
CA ASP A 22 23.44 -4.63 -2.16
C ASP A 22 23.72 -3.46 -3.14
N LEU A 23 22.68 -2.86 -3.70
CA LEU A 23 22.79 -1.73 -4.62
C LEU A 23 23.08 -0.39 -3.90
N GLY A 24 22.54 -0.20 -2.70
CA GLY A 24 22.80 0.99 -1.87
C GLY A 24 21.54 1.69 -1.35
N PRO A 25 21.71 2.61 -0.37
CA PRO A 25 20.58 3.25 0.33
C PRO A 25 19.63 4.07 -0.55
N GLU A 26 20.10 4.59 -1.68
CA GLU A 26 19.30 5.34 -2.65
C GLU A 26 18.26 4.48 -3.36
N TYR A 27 18.42 3.16 -3.35
CA TYR A 27 17.49 2.19 -3.94
C TYR A 27 16.39 1.73 -2.97
N TYR A 28 16.55 1.96 -1.66
CA TYR A 28 15.66 1.39 -0.62
C TYR A 28 14.20 1.82 -0.80
N ILE A 29 13.95 3.13 -0.83
CA ILE A 29 12.57 3.64 -0.93
C ILE A 29 11.95 3.28 -2.29
N PRO A 30 12.61 3.52 -3.45
CA PRO A 30 12.04 3.13 -4.74
C PRO A 30 11.71 1.64 -4.82
N ALA A 31 12.60 0.76 -4.37
CA ALA A 31 12.38 -0.69 -4.34
C ALA A 31 11.20 -1.10 -3.45
N ALA A 32 11.09 -0.44 -2.29
CA ALA A 32 10.10 -0.78 -1.28
C ALA A 32 8.72 -0.13 -1.50
N CYS A 33 8.56 0.73 -2.52
CA CYS A 33 7.26 1.29 -2.92
C CYS A 33 6.53 0.45 -3.98
N ARG A 34 6.98 -0.77 -4.23
CA ARG A 34 6.35 -1.68 -5.20
C ARG A 34 4.87 -1.87 -4.87
N GLY A 35 3.99 -1.59 -5.86
CA GLY A 35 2.54 -1.72 -5.71
C GLY A 35 1.84 -0.69 -4.82
N SER A 36 2.59 0.15 -4.08
CA SER A 36 2.04 1.06 -3.07
C SER A 36 2.10 2.54 -3.47
N GLY A 37 2.40 2.82 -4.73
CA GLY A 37 2.44 4.17 -5.24
C GLY A 37 3.84 4.65 -5.62
N GLN A 38 3.92 5.91 -5.99
CA GLN A 38 5.08 6.62 -6.50
C GLN A 38 5.18 7.99 -5.82
N PRO A 39 6.30 8.73 -5.95
CA PRO A 39 6.48 10.01 -5.27
C PRO A 39 5.31 10.98 -5.41
N ALA A 40 4.76 11.14 -6.62
CA ALA A 40 3.66 12.08 -6.83
C ALA A 40 2.38 11.70 -6.07
N ILE A 41 2.07 10.39 -5.97
CA ILE A 41 0.95 9.88 -5.17
C ILE A 41 1.21 10.11 -3.67
N LEU A 42 2.42 9.79 -3.23
CA LEU A 42 2.80 9.94 -1.82
C LEU A 42 2.83 11.43 -1.42
N ASP A 43 3.36 12.30 -2.27
CA ASP A 43 3.37 13.76 -2.03
C ASP A 43 1.95 14.32 -1.99
N TRP A 44 1.05 13.91 -2.91
CA TRP A 44 -0.35 14.30 -2.88
C TRP A 44 -1.03 13.87 -1.58
N LEU A 45 -0.84 12.62 -1.15
CA LEU A 45 -1.39 12.14 0.11
C LEU A 45 -0.83 12.92 1.31
N LEU A 46 0.47 13.18 1.36
CA LEU A 46 1.09 13.93 2.44
C LEU A 46 0.61 15.38 2.49
N GLU A 47 0.40 16.03 1.33
CA GLU A 47 -0.17 17.37 1.26
C GLU A 47 -1.57 17.44 1.87
N HIS A 48 -2.44 16.46 1.58
CA HIS A 48 -3.84 16.45 2.04
C HIS A 48 -4.04 15.79 3.41
N LEU A 49 -3.11 14.93 3.84
CA LEU A 49 -3.09 14.40 5.21
C LEU A 49 -2.54 15.41 6.22
N GLU A 50 -1.75 16.40 5.76
CA GLU A 50 -1.13 17.45 6.60
C GLU A 50 -0.44 16.89 7.86
N PRO A 51 0.44 15.88 7.73
CA PRO A 51 1.10 15.30 8.88
C PRO A 51 2.07 16.28 9.55
N ARG A 52 2.20 16.16 10.87
CA ARG A 52 3.10 17.01 11.65
C ARG A 52 4.28 16.20 12.17
N PRO A 53 5.47 16.82 12.31
CA PRO A 53 6.61 16.14 12.90
C PRO A 53 6.29 15.55 14.27
N GLY A 54 6.65 14.28 14.47
CA GLY A 54 6.41 13.56 15.72
C GLY A 54 5.03 12.90 15.86
N GLU A 55 4.08 13.16 14.95
CA GLU A 55 2.80 12.43 14.93
C GLU A 55 3.01 10.95 14.59
N LEU A 56 2.24 10.09 15.25
CA LEU A 56 2.24 8.65 15.00
C LEU A 56 1.38 8.33 13.77
N MET A 57 1.99 7.71 12.77
CA MET A 57 1.32 7.25 11.54
C MET A 57 1.34 5.73 11.45
N ILE A 58 0.17 5.10 11.31
CA ILE A 58 0.10 3.67 11.03
C ILE A 58 0.04 3.46 9.51
N ASP A 59 0.97 2.65 8.99
CA ASP A 59 0.97 2.15 7.62
C ASP A 59 0.39 0.73 7.61
N VAL A 60 -0.83 0.57 7.06
CA VAL A 60 -1.58 -0.69 7.08
C VAL A 60 -1.44 -1.42 5.75
N GLY A 61 -0.88 -2.63 5.80
CA GLY A 61 -0.39 -3.34 4.64
C GLY A 61 0.88 -2.68 4.10
N ALA A 62 1.80 -2.42 5.02
CA ALA A 62 2.99 -1.60 4.75
C ALA A 62 3.96 -2.21 3.74
N GLY A 63 3.82 -3.49 3.42
CA GLY A 63 4.77 -4.21 2.60
C GLY A 63 6.19 -4.05 3.13
N MET A 64 7.12 -3.68 2.28
CA MET A 64 8.52 -3.43 2.65
C MET A 64 8.75 -2.07 3.35
N GLY A 65 7.73 -1.26 3.59
CA GLY A 65 7.81 0.00 4.33
C GLY A 65 8.34 1.20 3.55
N GLY A 66 8.42 1.14 2.24
CA GLY A 66 8.92 2.23 1.39
C GLY A 66 8.11 3.53 1.55
N PRO A 67 6.78 3.49 1.39
CA PRO A 67 5.93 4.66 1.61
C PRO A 67 6.09 5.27 3.00
N ALA A 68 6.10 4.46 4.05
CA ALA A 68 6.29 4.92 5.43
C ALA A 68 7.65 5.63 5.62
N ALA A 69 8.73 5.06 5.07
CA ALA A 69 10.04 5.68 5.10
C ALA A 69 10.09 6.99 4.28
N TYR A 70 9.37 7.05 3.16
CA TYR A 70 9.20 8.29 2.39
C TYR A 70 8.52 9.37 3.22
N ALA A 71 7.38 9.05 3.84
CA ALA A 71 6.64 9.97 4.69
C ALA A 71 7.49 10.49 5.86
N ALA A 72 8.18 9.60 6.58
CA ALA A 72 9.04 9.97 7.69
C ALA A 72 10.14 10.95 7.27
N ARG A 73 10.78 10.73 6.12
CA ARG A 73 11.82 11.64 5.59
C ARG A 73 11.27 13.00 5.18
N ARG A 74 10.05 13.05 4.66
CA ARG A 74 9.43 14.28 4.13
C ARG A 74 8.82 15.15 5.22
N THR A 75 8.26 14.55 6.26
CA THR A 75 7.38 15.23 7.22
C THR A 75 7.81 15.10 8.68
N GLY A 76 8.68 14.14 9.00
CA GLY A 76 9.08 13.86 10.36
C GLY A 76 8.05 13.07 11.18
N VAL A 77 7.05 12.46 10.56
CA VAL A 77 6.13 11.53 11.25
C VAL A 77 6.89 10.31 11.76
N GLN A 78 6.30 9.63 12.74
CA GLN A 78 6.82 8.39 13.31
C GLN A 78 5.97 7.21 12.77
N PRO A 79 6.44 6.47 11.77
CA PRO A 79 5.68 5.37 11.21
C PRO A 79 5.71 4.14 12.12
N LEU A 80 4.57 3.47 12.24
CA LEU A 80 4.39 2.14 12.78
C LEU A 80 3.76 1.27 11.69
N LEU A 81 4.46 0.20 11.29
CA LEU A 81 4.05 -0.64 10.19
C LEU A 81 3.21 -1.82 10.69
N ALA A 82 2.12 -2.11 9.98
CA ALA A 82 1.27 -3.28 10.17
C ALA A 82 1.25 -4.08 8.84
N GLU A 83 1.80 -5.30 8.85
CA GLU A 83 2.00 -6.10 7.65
C GLU A 83 1.81 -7.59 7.95
N PRO A 84 1.00 -8.33 7.19
CA PRO A 84 0.79 -9.75 7.44
C PRO A 84 1.96 -10.63 7.02
N GLU A 85 2.68 -10.30 5.94
CA GLU A 85 3.67 -11.20 5.36
C GLU A 85 5.02 -11.10 6.07
N PRO A 86 5.54 -12.23 6.61
CA PRO A 86 6.77 -12.21 7.40
C PRO A 86 8.00 -11.78 6.59
N GLY A 87 8.05 -12.05 5.27
CA GLY A 87 9.14 -11.62 4.41
C GLY A 87 9.15 -10.11 4.20
N ALA A 88 7.99 -9.50 4.00
CA ALA A 88 7.84 -8.05 3.93
C ALA A 88 8.22 -7.39 5.28
N CYS A 89 7.80 -7.97 6.40
CA CYS A 89 8.21 -7.50 7.73
C CYS A 89 9.75 -7.51 7.90
N ARG A 90 10.40 -8.62 7.50
CA ARG A 90 11.87 -8.72 7.52
C ARG A 90 12.53 -7.69 6.59
N ALA A 91 11.95 -7.47 5.41
CA ALA A 91 12.43 -6.49 4.44
C ALA A 91 12.36 -5.06 5.00
N ALA A 92 11.24 -4.66 5.61
CA ALA A 92 11.05 -3.37 6.24
C ALA A 92 12.07 -3.13 7.37
N ALA A 93 12.24 -4.12 8.23
CA ALA A 93 13.23 -4.05 9.30
C ALA A 93 14.67 -3.95 8.76
N ARG A 94 15.00 -4.69 7.69
CA ARG A 94 16.33 -4.66 7.05
C ARG A 94 16.65 -3.32 6.41
N LEU A 95 15.72 -2.75 5.63
CA LEU A 95 15.97 -1.55 4.85
C LEU A 95 15.89 -0.27 5.69
N PHE A 96 14.97 -0.22 6.65
CA PHE A 96 14.64 1.02 7.34
C PHE A 96 14.78 0.97 8.86
N GLY A 97 14.97 -0.22 9.47
CA GLY A 97 14.93 -0.37 10.92
C GLY A 97 13.58 0.02 11.53
N ALA A 98 12.51 0.02 10.72
CA ALA A 98 11.20 0.49 11.12
C ALA A 98 10.52 -0.48 12.11
N PRO A 99 9.78 0.02 13.11
CA PRO A 99 8.95 -0.84 13.95
C PRO A 99 7.81 -1.42 13.10
N VAL A 100 7.75 -2.74 13.03
CA VAL A 100 6.74 -3.48 12.26
C VAL A 100 6.06 -4.51 13.16
N VAL A 101 4.73 -4.57 13.06
CA VAL A 101 3.89 -5.57 13.73
C VAL A 101 3.33 -6.49 12.65
N GLN A 102 3.62 -7.77 12.75
CA GLN A 102 3.04 -8.77 11.85
C GLN A 102 1.58 -8.99 12.22
N THR A 103 0.66 -8.54 11.36
CA THR A 103 -0.77 -8.57 11.62
C THR A 103 -1.60 -8.40 10.36
N ASP A 104 -2.81 -8.96 10.37
CA ASP A 104 -3.83 -8.73 9.35
C ASP A 104 -4.53 -7.37 9.54
N ALA A 105 -4.84 -6.70 8.43
CA ALA A 105 -5.47 -5.38 8.43
C ALA A 105 -6.93 -5.40 8.97
N THR A 106 -7.57 -6.57 9.02
CA THR A 106 -8.92 -6.74 9.59
C THR A 106 -8.91 -6.89 11.11
N ALA A 107 -7.73 -7.03 11.76
CA ALA A 107 -7.59 -7.29 13.19
C ALA A 107 -6.34 -6.58 13.77
N LEU A 108 -6.23 -5.26 13.58
CA LEU A 108 -5.09 -4.47 14.06
C LEU A 108 -4.94 -4.54 15.59
N PRO A 109 -3.76 -4.91 16.14
CA PRO A 109 -3.54 -5.11 17.56
C PRO A 109 -3.28 -3.80 18.33
N PHE A 110 -3.77 -2.69 17.80
CA PHE A 110 -3.63 -1.35 18.41
C PHE A 110 -4.92 -0.97 19.14
N GLY A 111 -4.80 -0.21 20.21
CA GLY A 111 -5.94 0.36 20.92
C GLY A 111 -6.75 1.35 20.05
N PRO A 112 -7.98 1.70 20.45
CA PRO A 112 -8.71 2.75 19.76
C PRO A 112 -8.03 4.11 19.95
N ALA A 113 -8.10 4.95 18.91
CA ALA A 113 -7.51 6.29 18.90
C ALA A 113 -6.01 6.33 19.27
N THR A 114 -5.26 5.30 18.86
CA THR A 114 -3.83 5.18 19.16
C THR A 114 -2.98 6.12 18.30
N ALA A 115 -3.36 6.34 17.04
CA ALA A 115 -2.55 7.09 16.09
C ALA A 115 -3.23 8.37 15.61
N ASP A 116 -2.41 9.30 15.14
CA ASP A 116 -2.83 10.60 14.62
C ASP A 116 -3.37 10.49 13.21
N LEU A 117 -2.72 9.68 12.39
CA LEU A 117 -3.08 9.41 11.01
C LEU A 117 -2.70 7.99 10.59
N ALA A 118 -3.26 7.54 9.48
CA ALA A 118 -2.88 6.30 8.83
C ALA A 118 -2.90 6.46 7.32
N TRP A 119 -2.33 5.48 6.64
CA TRP A 119 -2.68 5.17 5.27
C TRP A 119 -2.77 3.67 5.01
N CYS A 120 -3.37 3.31 3.87
CA CYS A 120 -3.54 1.95 3.40
C CYS A 120 -3.45 1.98 1.87
N LEU A 121 -2.29 1.62 1.32
CA LEU A 121 -1.95 1.90 -0.06
C LEU A 121 -1.93 0.63 -0.91
N GLY A 122 -2.95 0.46 -1.76
CA GLY A 122 -3.08 -0.70 -2.65
C GLY A 122 -3.55 -1.99 -1.98
N VAL A 123 -3.92 -1.95 -0.71
CA VAL A 123 -4.19 -3.14 0.13
C VAL A 123 -5.66 -3.56 0.13
N LEU A 124 -6.60 -2.61 -0.02
CA LEU A 124 -8.03 -2.93 0.12
C LEU A 124 -8.50 -4.05 -0.80
N CYS A 125 -7.94 -4.12 -2.02
CA CYS A 125 -8.27 -5.18 -2.98
C CYS A 125 -7.72 -6.55 -2.61
N THR A 126 -6.77 -6.67 -1.67
CA THR A 126 -6.23 -7.96 -1.22
C THR A 126 -7.12 -8.62 -0.14
N ALA A 127 -8.02 -7.85 0.47
CA ALA A 127 -8.94 -8.39 1.45
C ALA A 127 -9.99 -9.32 0.78
N PRO A 128 -10.25 -10.51 1.34
CA PRO A 128 -11.12 -11.52 0.71
C PRO A 128 -12.60 -11.11 0.75
N GLY A 129 -12.99 -10.26 -0.20
CA GLY A 129 -14.36 -9.82 -0.42
C GLY A 129 -14.84 -8.68 0.49
N SER A 130 -16.06 -8.24 0.25
CA SER A 130 -16.64 -7.02 0.83
C SER A 130 -16.70 -7.01 2.37
N ALA A 131 -16.86 -8.16 3.01
CA ALA A 131 -16.90 -8.24 4.47
C ALA A 131 -15.55 -7.89 5.09
N ALA A 132 -14.45 -8.43 4.55
CA ALA A 132 -13.10 -8.15 4.99
C ALA A 132 -12.69 -6.71 4.67
N GLN A 133 -13.07 -6.18 3.49
CA GLN A 133 -12.83 -4.80 3.12
C GLN A 133 -13.48 -3.80 4.08
N ARG A 134 -14.75 -4.07 4.49
CA ARG A 134 -15.43 -3.26 5.52
C ARG A 134 -14.76 -3.39 6.88
N ALA A 135 -14.34 -4.59 7.26
CA ALA A 135 -13.64 -4.82 8.53
C ALA A 135 -12.32 -4.01 8.56
N MET A 136 -11.57 -4.00 7.47
CA MET A 136 -10.33 -3.22 7.33
C MET A 136 -10.59 -1.71 7.52
N LEU A 137 -11.58 -1.13 6.84
CA LEU A 137 -11.94 0.28 7.02
C LEU A 137 -12.41 0.57 8.46
N GLY A 138 -13.15 -0.36 9.07
CA GLY A 138 -13.56 -0.28 10.48
C GLY A 138 -12.34 -0.28 11.43
N GLN A 139 -11.31 -1.08 11.15
CA GLN A 139 -10.07 -1.07 11.93
C GLN A 139 -9.29 0.24 11.75
N LEU A 140 -9.15 0.73 10.54
CA LEU A 140 -8.54 2.05 10.27
C LEU A 140 -9.26 3.15 11.06
N ARG A 141 -10.61 3.19 10.97
CA ARG A 141 -11.43 4.14 11.73
C ARG A 141 -11.20 4.02 13.25
N ARG A 142 -11.10 2.80 13.77
CA ARG A 142 -10.98 2.53 15.20
C ARG A 142 -9.65 3.00 15.77
N VAL A 143 -8.54 2.77 15.05
CA VAL A 143 -7.19 3.07 15.54
C VAL A 143 -6.82 4.54 15.42
N ILE A 144 -7.49 5.30 14.56
CA ILE A 144 -7.22 6.73 14.36
C ILE A 144 -8.07 7.57 15.32
N ARG A 145 -7.45 8.58 15.93
CA ARG A 145 -8.10 9.52 16.84
C ARG A 145 -9.23 10.30 16.15
N PRO A 146 -10.24 10.77 16.89
CA PRO A 146 -11.23 11.70 16.35
C PRO A 146 -10.58 12.92 15.72
N GLY A 147 -11.04 13.32 14.54
CA GLY A 147 -10.47 14.39 13.72
C GLY A 147 -9.21 14.00 12.95
N GLY A 148 -8.65 12.80 13.16
CA GLY A 148 -7.53 12.30 12.41
C GLY A 148 -7.90 11.92 10.95
N ARG A 149 -6.89 11.73 10.12
CA ARG A 149 -7.06 11.48 8.68
C ARG A 149 -6.46 10.13 8.26
N ILE A 150 -7.01 9.57 7.19
CA ILE A 150 -6.58 8.29 6.62
C ILE A 150 -6.39 8.47 5.12
N GLY A 151 -5.20 8.16 4.61
CA GLY A 151 -4.91 8.12 3.18
C GLY A 151 -5.16 6.74 2.59
N LEU A 152 -5.81 6.68 1.45
CA LEU A 152 -5.98 5.45 0.70
C LEU A 152 -5.42 5.59 -0.70
N LEU A 153 -4.77 4.55 -1.20
CA LEU A 153 -4.66 4.25 -2.62
C LEU A 153 -5.53 3.03 -2.87
N VAL A 154 -6.51 3.16 -3.74
CA VAL A 154 -7.48 2.08 -4.03
C VAL A 154 -7.57 1.80 -5.51
N TYR A 155 -7.79 0.53 -5.83
CA TYR A 155 -8.06 0.06 -7.18
C TYR A 155 -9.50 -0.41 -7.25
N LEU A 156 -10.27 0.16 -8.18
CA LEU A 156 -11.71 -0.02 -8.29
C LEU A 156 -12.06 -0.68 -9.62
N ALA A 157 -12.98 -1.63 -9.58
CA ALA A 157 -13.57 -2.19 -10.79
C ALA A 157 -14.44 -1.13 -11.48
N ALA A 158 -14.09 -0.80 -12.72
CA ALA A 158 -14.88 0.10 -13.59
C ALA A 158 -15.95 -0.66 -14.39
N THR A 159 -15.84 -2.00 -14.45
CA THR A 159 -16.76 -2.91 -15.15
C THR A 159 -17.31 -3.96 -14.20
N VAL A 160 -18.45 -4.55 -14.54
CA VAL A 160 -19.08 -5.61 -13.72
C VAL A 160 -18.23 -6.88 -13.70
N GLU A 161 -17.64 -7.23 -14.83
CA GLU A 161 -16.76 -8.37 -15.00
C GLU A 161 -15.38 -7.88 -15.41
N LEU A 162 -14.35 -8.49 -14.85
CA LEU A 162 -12.94 -8.19 -15.16
C LEU A 162 -12.35 -9.35 -15.95
N ASP A 163 -11.55 -9.03 -16.95
CA ASP A 163 -10.86 -10.02 -17.78
C ASP A 163 -9.64 -10.58 -17.05
N ASP A 164 -9.74 -11.83 -16.57
CA ASP A 164 -8.64 -12.56 -15.93
C ASP A 164 -7.95 -11.74 -14.81
N PRO A 165 -8.67 -11.42 -13.71
CA PRO A 165 -8.10 -10.64 -12.63
C PRO A 165 -7.02 -11.41 -11.86
N PRO A 166 -6.04 -10.71 -11.27
CA PRO A 166 -5.02 -11.34 -10.43
C PRO A 166 -5.67 -12.15 -9.31
N GLN A 167 -5.13 -13.34 -9.06
CA GLN A 167 -5.68 -14.24 -8.05
C GLN A 167 -5.56 -13.65 -6.65
N GLY A 168 -6.61 -13.84 -5.85
CA GLY A 168 -6.68 -13.34 -4.48
C GLY A 168 -7.09 -11.87 -4.37
N ASN A 169 -7.23 -11.15 -5.48
CA ASN A 169 -7.70 -9.77 -5.46
C ASN A 169 -9.22 -9.67 -5.64
N HIS A 170 -9.82 -8.74 -4.90
CA HIS A 170 -11.24 -8.42 -4.93
C HIS A 170 -11.42 -6.91 -5.06
N PHE A 171 -11.67 -6.45 -6.27
CA PHE A 171 -11.78 -5.02 -6.56
C PHE A 171 -13.22 -4.53 -6.32
N PRO A 172 -13.45 -3.62 -5.35
CA PRO A 172 -14.77 -3.05 -5.17
C PRO A 172 -15.09 -2.08 -6.32
N SER A 173 -16.37 -1.90 -6.64
CA SER A 173 -16.80 -0.78 -7.46
C SER A 173 -16.75 0.52 -6.67
N SER A 174 -16.81 1.68 -7.36
CA SER A 174 -16.88 3.00 -6.71
C SER A 174 -18.08 3.12 -5.76
N GLY A 175 -19.24 2.56 -6.14
CA GLY A 175 -20.42 2.55 -5.28
C GLY A 175 -20.23 1.71 -4.02
N GLN A 176 -19.64 0.52 -4.16
CA GLN A 176 -19.32 -0.33 -3.00
C GLN A 176 -18.34 0.34 -2.05
N LEU A 177 -17.29 0.97 -2.59
CA LEU A 177 -16.32 1.69 -1.74
C LEU A 177 -17.00 2.85 -1.00
N HIS A 178 -17.86 3.62 -1.67
CA HIS A 178 -18.63 4.69 -1.04
C HIS A 178 -19.46 4.17 0.15
N ASP A 179 -20.19 3.06 -0.06
CA ASP A 179 -20.98 2.42 0.99
C ASP A 179 -20.09 1.93 2.15
N PHE A 180 -18.94 1.34 1.87
CA PHE A 180 -18.02 0.85 2.90
C PHE A 180 -17.47 1.99 3.76
N ILE A 181 -17.08 3.11 3.14
CA ILE A 181 -16.61 4.33 3.83
C ILE A 181 -17.71 4.84 4.77
N GLY A 182 -18.94 4.99 4.26
CA GLY A 182 -20.09 5.44 5.06
C GLY A 182 -20.43 4.51 6.22
N LEU A 183 -20.44 3.19 5.98
CA LEU A 183 -20.70 2.18 7.02
C LEU A 183 -19.60 2.15 8.09
N ALA A 184 -18.37 2.49 7.76
CA ALA A 184 -17.28 2.64 8.72
C ALA A 184 -17.35 3.93 9.54
N GLY A 185 -18.28 4.84 9.24
CA GLY A 185 -18.36 6.16 9.88
C GLY A 185 -17.20 7.07 9.50
N LEU A 186 -16.71 6.94 8.28
CA LEU A 186 -15.67 7.76 7.67
C LEU A 186 -16.27 8.71 6.64
N GLU A 187 -15.60 9.84 6.41
CA GLU A 187 -16.00 10.82 5.40
C GLU A 187 -14.85 11.00 4.39
N ALA A 188 -15.12 10.84 3.10
CA ALA A 188 -14.17 11.20 2.06
C ALA A 188 -14.12 12.72 1.91
N VAL A 189 -12.94 13.31 2.14
CA VAL A 189 -12.76 14.77 2.08
C VAL A 189 -12.01 15.21 0.83
N GLU A 190 -11.12 14.38 0.32
CA GLU A 190 -10.39 14.63 -0.93
C GLU A 190 -10.31 13.33 -1.75
N VAL A 191 -10.44 13.46 -3.07
CA VAL A 191 -10.35 12.35 -4.03
C VAL A 191 -9.65 12.83 -5.29
N ALA A 192 -8.66 12.05 -5.77
CA ALA A 192 -8.03 12.28 -7.06
C ALA A 192 -7.88 10.98 -7.85
N GLY A 193 -7.97 11.06 -9.18
CA GLY A 193 -7.67 9.95 -10.08
C GLY A 193 -6.17 9.76 -10.26
N PHE A 194 -5.74 8.53 -10.57
CA PHE A 194 -4.32 8.26 -10.79
C PHE A 194 -3.74 9.04 -11.98
N HIS A 195 -4.54 9.29 -13.01
CA HIS A 195 -4.14 10.07 -14.20
C HIS A 195 -3.95 11.57 -13.90
N ASP A 196 -4.50 12.07 -12.79
CA ASP A 196 -4.33 13.45 -12.35
C ASP A 196 -3.00 13.65 -11.61
N VAL A 197 -2.31 12.54 -11.28
CA VAL A 197 -1.05 12.55 -10.54
C VAL A 197 0.13 12.57 -11.51
N VAL A 198 1.11 13.43 -11.23
CA VAL A 198 2.31 13.62 -12.05
C VAL A 198 3.14 12.32 -12.12
N GLN A 199 3.75 12.06 -13.28
CA GLN A 199 4.63 10.91 -13.48
C GLN A 199 5.84 10.95 -12.55
N PRO A 200 6.37 9.78 -12.13
CA PRO A 200 7.54 9.73 -11.26
C PRO A 200 8.76 10.34 -11.94
N PRO A 201 9.68 10.93 -11.14
CA PRO A 201 10.93 11.45 -11.68
C PRO A 201 11.75 10.37 -12.40
N PRO A 202 12.49 10.70 -13.49
CA PRO A 202 13.27 9.72 -14.24
C PRO A 202 14.31 8.96 -13.41
N ASP A 203 14.91 9.61 -12.42
CA ASP A 203 15.87 8.97 -11.51
C ASP A 203 15.20 7.95 -10.58
N TRP A 204 13.94 8.17 -10.19
CA TRP A 204 13.14 7.18 -9.47
C TRP A 204 12.88 5.96 -10.35
N VAL A 205 12.42 6.17 -11.57
CA VAL A 205 12.18 5.08 -12.54
C VAL A 205 13.45 4.28 -12.76
N GLY A 206 14.59 4.95 -13.01
CA GLY A 206 15.88 4.28 -13.23
C GLY A 206 16.34 3.43 -12.03
N ARG A 207 16.05 3.85 -10.80
CA ARG A 207 16.34 3.04 -9.59
C ARG A 207 15.44 1.82 -9.47
N VAL A 208 14.14 1.96 -9.72
CA VAL A 208 13.21 0.82 -9.74
C VAL A 208 13.67 -0.21 -10.77
N GLU A 209 13.92 0.22 -12.00
CA GLU A 209 14.39 -0.66 -13.07
C GLU A 209 15.74 -1.34 -12.76
N ALA A 210 16.65 -0.65 -12.06
CA ALA A 210 17.93 -1.25 -11.67
C ALA A 210 17.73 -2.39 -10.67
N VAL A 211 16.82 -2.21 -9.69
CA VAL A 211 16.47 -3.27 -8.73
C VAL A 211 15.79 -4.43 -9.45
N GLU A 212 14.84 -4.17 -10.33
CA GLU A 212 14.13 -5.21 -11.11
C GLU A 212 15.10 -6.02 -11.99
N ARG A 213 15.99 -5.37 -12.72
CA ARG A 213 17.01 -6.07 -13.53
C ARG A 213 17.88 -6.98 -12.69
N GLU A 214 18.33 -6.51 -11.52
CA GLU A 214 19.18 -7.32 -10.64
C GLU A 214 18.39 -8.45 -9.97
N LEU A 215 17.12 -8.22 -9.62
CA LEU A 215 16.20 -9.22 -9.11
C LEU A 215 16.02 -10.36 -10.13
N HIS A 216 15.71 -10.02 -11.39
CA HIS A 216 15.58 -10.99 -12.47
C HIS A 216 16.88 -11.71 -12.78
N ARG A 217 18.02 -11.02 -12.71
CA ARG A 217 19.33 -11.66 -12.88
C ARG A 217 19.59 -12.74 -11.84
N ARG A 218 19.17 -12.52 -10.57
CA ARG A 218 19.40 -13.47 -9.46
C ARG A 218 18.34 -14.57 -9.38
N TYR A 219 17.09 -14.22 -9.60
CA TYR A 219 15.92 -15.06 -9.26
C TYR A 219 14.96 -15.30 -10.43
N GLY A 220 15.27 -14.84 -11.64
CA GLY A 220 14.37 -14.89 -12.80
C GLY A 220 13.95 -16.30 -13.25
N GLN A 221 14.60 -17.34 -12.73
CA GLN A 221 14.24 -18.75 -13.01
C GLN A 221 13.41 -19.39 -11.89
N THR A 222 13.03 -18.63 -10.86
CA THR A 222 12.25 -19.18 -9.74
C THR A 222 10.74 -19.10 -10.02
N PRO A 223 9.96 -20.08 -9.56
CA PRO A 223 8.50 -20.07 -9.71
C PRO A 223 7.85 -18.84 -9.05
N GLU A 224 8.38 -18.42 -7.90
CA GLU A 224 7.85 -17.31 -7.11
C GLU A 224 7.95 -15.99 -7.90
N LEU A 225 9.11 -15.66 -8.48
CA LEU A 225 9.26 -14.44 -9.27
C LEU A 225 8.43 -14.53 -10.57
N THR A 226 8.40 -15.68 -11.22
CA THR A 226 7.55 -15.88 -12.40
C THR A 226 6.08 -15.66 -12.09
N THR A 227 5.59 -16.16 -10.94
CA THR A 227 4.22 -15.95 -10.47
C THR A 227 3.95 -14.48 -10.19
N ALA A 228 4.84 -13.80 -9.47
CA ALA A 228 4.71 -12.37 -9.18
C ALA A 228 4.66 -11.50 -10.45
N ASP A 229 5.50 -11.81 -11.44
CA ASP A 229 5.52 -11.12 -12.74
C ASP A 229 4.21 -11.33 -13.53
N GLN A 230 3.68 -12.56 -13.50
CA GLN A 230 2.38 -12.86 -14.11
C GLN A 230 1.25 -12.07 -13.45
N GLN A 231 1.16 -12.04 -12.12
CA GLN A 231 0.15 -11.28 -11.38
C GLN A 231 0.27 -9.78 -11.66
N SER A 232 1.49 -9.22 -11.65
CA SER A 232 1.75 -7.83 -12.01
C SER A 232 1.32 -7.51 -13.44
N SER A 233 1.56 -8.42 -14.38
CA SER A 233 1.15 -8.24 -15.78
C SER A 233 -0.37 -8.25 -15.95
N LEU A 234 -1.08 -9.14 -15.24
CA LEU A 234 -2.55 -9.19 -15.21
C LEU A 234 -3.11 -7.86 -14.69
N PHE A 235 -2.59 -7.40 -13.57
CA PHE A 235 -2.97 -6.14 -12.94
C PHE A 235 -2.75 -4.95 -13.89
N GLY A 236 -1.57 -4.87 -14.51
CA GLY A 236 -1.22 -3.82 -15.46
C GLY A 236 -2.13 -3.78 -16.70
N ARG A 237 -2.55 -4.96 -17.21
CA ARG A 237 -3.51 -5.06 -18.32
C ARG A 237 -4.88 -4.48 -17.94
N LEU A 238 -5.39 -4.79 -16.76
CA LEU A 238 -6.68 -4.27 -16.30
C LEU A 238 -6.65 -2.75 -16.11
N LEU A 239 -5.54 -2.19 -15.62
CA LEU A 239 -5.36 -0.74 -15.54
C LEU A 239 -5.27 -0.10 -16.93
N SER A 240 -4.46 -0.65 -17.83
CA SER A 240 -4.26 -0.08 -19.18
C SER A 240 -5.50 -0.18 -20.07
N SER A 241 -6.35 -1.19 -19.85
CA SER A 241 -7.63 -1.33 -20.55
C SER A 241 -8.76 -0.50 -19.95
N GLY A 242 -8.54 0.16 -18.82
CA GLY A 242 -9.55 0.93 -18.11
C GLY A 242 -10.59 0.09 -17.34
N GLN A 243 -10.38 -1.23 -17.24
CA GLN A 243 -11.24 -2.10 -16.41
C GLN A 243 -11.01 -1.89 -14.92
N LEU A 244 -9.80 -1.48 -14.53
CA LEU A 244 -9.49 -0.96 -13.20
C LEU A 244 -9.17 0.53 -13.29
N ILE A 245 -9.60 1.27 -12.29
CA ILE A 245 -9.21 2.66 -12.06
C ILE A 245 -8.53 2.77 -10.71
N ALA A 246 -7.47 3.56 -10.66
CA ALA A 246 -6.78 3.87 -9.41
C ALA A 246 -7.23 5.24 -8.90
N GLN A 247 -7.53 5.31 -7.60
CA GLN A 247 -7.86 6.56 -6.92
C GLN A 247 -7.05 6.72 -5.65
N VAL A 248 -6.68 7.95 -5.34
CA VAL A 248 -6.18 8.35 -4.03
C VAL A 248 -7.28 9.11 -3.29
N ILE A 249 -7.46 8.79 -2.03
CA ILE A 249 -8.57 9.31 -1.22
C ILE A 249 -8.03 9.70 0.15
N VAL A 250 -8.43 10.85 0.64
CA VAL A 250 -8.25 11.21 2.05
C VAL A 250 -9.59 11.10 2.76
N LEU A 251 -9.61 10.28 3.81
CA LEU A 251 -10.76 10.11 4.69
C LEU A 251 -10.52 10.86 6.00
N ARG A 252 -11.60 11.33 6.61
CA ARG A 252 -11.60 11.94 7.93
C ARG A 252 -12.40 11.09 8.91
N VAL A 253 -11.86 10.92 10.12
CA VAL A 253 -12.57 10.39 11.27
C VAL A 253 -13.36 11.53 11.91
N ALA A 254 -14.68 11.37 12.09
CA ALA A 254 -15.50 12.40 12.70
C ALA A 254 -14.91 12.86 14.04
N ALA A 255 -14.93 14.17 14.30
CA ALA A 255 -14.54 14.71 15.59
C ALA A 255 -15.47 14.17 16.69
N ALA A 256 -14.95 13.99 17.91
CA ALA A 256 -15.79 13.73 19.06
C ALA A 256 -16.69 14.96 19.28
N GLY A 257 -18.00 14.74 19.27
CA GLY A 257 -18.97 15.81 19.57
C GLY A 257 -18.93 16.22 21.03
#